data_a78dbc5146d72a9df02f3a48eac211df
#
_entry.id   a78dbc5146d72a9df02f3a48eac211df
#
_cell.length_a   1.000
_cell.length_b   1.000
_cell.length_c   1.000
_cell.angle_alpha   90.00
_cell.angle_beta   90.00
_cell.angle_gamma   90.00
#
_symmetry.space_group_name_H-M   'P 1'
#
loop_
_entity.id
_entity.type
_entity.pdbx_description
1 polymer ?
#
loop_
_entity_poly.entity_id
_entity_poly.type
_entity_poly.pdbx_seq_one_letter_code
_entity_poly.pdbx_strand_id
1 'polypeptide(L)'
;MLSGGASRRAIDRAFLELHGIVGAFGPIVPDGKTDPLIFREIFVNHDIRVADEASAFRDLTERYAHHLPWEMENSDQAHLMPGAIELLDHLAVLDGVALGLLTGNFEATARIKLAHFELNDFFPFGAFGSDNGDRERLVPISVERAEAHLERSIGLGPHVVVIGDTPRDVECALVHEATAIGVAASRYSTDDLEAAGAHAVLPSLEDIPAFINAAGIQSF
;
A
#
# COMPACT_ATOMS: atom_id res chain seq x y z
N MET A 1 -0.39 7.48 2.99
CA MET A 1 0.95 7.84 3.57
C MET A 1 1.96 7.99 2.45
N LEU A 2 2.76 9.04 2.49
CA LEU A 2 3.85 9.30 1.54
C LEU A 2 5.20 9.18 2.26
N SER A 3 6.15 8.45 1.67
CA SER A 3 7.49 8.27 2.25
C SER A 3 8.47 9.42 1.94
N GLY A 4 8.06 10.45 1.20
CA GLY A 4 8.91 11.57 0.83
C GLY A 4 10.19 11.16 0.08
N GLY A 5 10.11 10.09 -0.74
CA GLY A 5 11.25 9.54 -1.47
C GLY A 5 12.16 8.62 -0.64
N ALA A 6 11.91 8.42 0.66
CA ALA A 6 12.71 7.55 1.52
C ALA A 6 12.81 6.11 0.97
N SER A 7 11.67 5.56 0.50
CA SER A 7 11.65 4.22 -0.10
C SER A 7 12.57 4.11 -1.31
N ARG A 8 12.55 5.10 -2.20
CA ARG A 8 13.42 5.14 -3.37
C ARG A 8 14.89 5.17 -2.98
N ARG A 9 15.27 6.06 -2.05
CA ARG A 9 16.65 6.18 -1.58
C ARG A 9 17.14 4.90 -0.90
N ALA A 10 16.30 4.26 -0.08
CA ALA A 10 16.63 3.00 0.57
C ALA A 10 16.79 1.84 -0.44
N ILE A 11 15.96 1.78 -1.49
CA ILE A 11 16.11 0.82 -2.59
C ILE A 11 17.44 1.10 -3.36
N ASP A 12 17.73 2.35 -3.68
CA ASP A 12 18.98 2.71 -4.36
C ASP A 12 20.22 2.26 -3.56
N ARG A 13 20.18 2.41 -2.22
CA ARG A 13 21.26 1.90 -1.33
C ARG A 13 21.37 0.37 -1.36
N ALA A 14 20.23 -0.33 -1.32
CA ALA A 14 20.24 -1.79 -1.40
C ALA A 14 20.86 -2.29 -2.71
N PHE A 15 20.50 -1.69 -3.83
CA PHE A 15 21.08 -2.04 -5.13
C PHE A 15 22.55 -1.64 -5.26
N LEU A 16 22.95 -0.52 -4.66
CA LEU A 16 24.36 -0.14 -4.60
C LEU A 16 25.20 -1.18 -3.84
N GLU A 17 24.71 -1.65 -2.68
CA GLU A 17 25.43 -2.64 -1.87
C GLU A 17 25.52 -4.01 -2.54
N LEU A 18 24.46 -4.49 -3.16
CA LEU A 18 24.41 -5.86 -3.71
C LEU A 18 24.88 -5.95 -5.15
N HIS A 19 24.71 -4.88 -5.94
CA HIS A 19 25.01 -4.90 -7.37
C HIS A 19 25.97 -3.80 -7.83
N GLY A 20 26.41 -2.90 -6.94
CA GLY A 20 27.32 -1.79 -7.29
C GLY A 20 26.67 -0.70 -8.14
N ILE A 21 25.34 -0.63 -8.22
CA ILE A 21 24.61 0.28 -9.10
C ILE A 21 24.18 1.51 -8.34
N VAL A 22 24.61 2.69 -8.78
CA VAL A 22 24.24 3.99 -8.22
C VAL A 22 22.94 4.46 -8.87
N GLY A 23 21.94 4.85 -8.05
CA GLY A 23 20.67 5.38 -8.55
C GLY A 23 19.86 4.35 -9.36
N ALA A 24 19.85 3.11 -8.90
CA ALA A 24 19.27 1.95 -9.60
C ALA A 24 17.77 2.15 -9.92
N PHE A 25 17.05 2.86 -9.06
CA PHE A 25 15.63 3.14 -9.24
C PHE A 25 15.36 3.96 -10.53
N GLY A 26 16.26 4.88 -10.88
CA GLY A 26 16.20 5.65 -12.13
C GLY A 26 14.87 6.37 -12.37
N PRO A 27 14.30 6.29 -13.58
CA PRO A 27 13.05 6.96 -13.96
C PRO A 27 11.78 6.16 -13.65
N ILE A 28 11.88 5.07 -12.88
CA ILE A 28 10.72 4.22 -12.56
C ILE A 28 9.65 5.05 -11.82
N VAL A 29 8.42 4.95 -12.31
CA VAL A 29 7.24 5.49 -11.63
C VAL A 29 6.65 4.38 -10.76
N PRO A 30 6.69 4.53 -9.41
CA PRO A 30 6.28 3.45 -8.50
C PRO A 30 4.77 3.35 -8.29
N ASP A 31 4.01 4.37 -8.70
CA ASP A 31 2.60 4.56 -8.33
C ASP A 31 1.75 3.32 -8.62
N GLY A 32 1.17 2.77 -7.57
CA GLY A 32 0.34 1.57 -7.63
C GLY A 32 1.06 0.26 -7.96
N LYS A 33 2.39 0.28 -8.21
CA LYS A 33 3.18 -0.94 -8.42
C LYS A 33 3.48 -1.64 -7.10
N THR A 34 3.74 -2.95 -7.20
CA THR A 34 4.30 -3.71 -6.08
C THR A 34 5.83 -3.62 -6.07
N ASP A 35 6.45 -3.72 -4.90
CA ASP A 35 7.92 -3.73 -4.78
C ASP A 35 8.57 -4.83 -5.64
N PRO A 36 8.01 -6.07 -5.75
CA PRO A 36 8.50 -7.07 -6.70
C PRO A 36 8.53 -6.60 -8.16
N LEU A 37 7.49 -5.89 -8.61
CA LEU A 37 7.47 -5.33 -9.98
C LEU A 37 8.54 -4.26 -10.15
N ILE A 38 8.73 -3.39 -9.15
CA ILE A 38 9.78 -2.36 -9.16
C ILE A 38 11.16 -3.02 -9.25
N PHE A 39 11.43 -4.06 -8.46
CA PHE A 39 12.72 -4.77 -8.49
C PHE A 39 12.97 -5.43 -9.85
N ARG A 40 11.94 -6.05 -10.45
CA ARG A 40 12.05 -6.61 -11.80
C ARG A 40 12.34 -5.53 -12.87
N GLU A 41 11.70 -4.37 -12.78
CA GLU A 41 12.00 -3.26 -13.67
C GLU A 41 13.45 -2.77 -13.51
N ILE A 42 13.95 -2.69 -12.27
CA ILE A 42 15.36 -2.34 -12.02
C ILE A 42 16.27 -3.40 -12.63
N PHE A 43 15.97 -4.70 -12.44
CA PHE A 43 16.77 -5.78 -13.03
C PHE A 43 16.85 -5.65 -14.57
N VAL A 44 15.71 -5.39 -15.21
CA VAL A 44 15.65 -5.21 -16.68
C VAL A 44 16.43 -3.97 -17.11
N ASN A 45 16.25 -2.84 -16.43
CA ASN A 45 16.87 -1.56 -16.81
C ASN A 45 18.41 -1.58 -16.66
N HIS A 46 18.93 -2.46 -15.81
CA HIS A 46 20.37 -2.57 -15.52
C HIS A 46 20.98 -3.90 -15.96
N ASP A 47 20.28 -4.68 -16.81
CA ASP A 47 20.75 -5.99 -17.31
C ASP A 47 21.16 -6.96 -16.19
N ILE A 48 20.56 -6.86 -14.99
CA ILE A 48 20.85 -7.73 -13.85
C ILE A 48 20.22 -9.11 -14.11
N ARG A 49 21.07 -10.14 -14.12
CA ARG A 49 20.63 -11.53 -14.24
C ARG A 49 20.84 -12.24 -12.91
N VAL A 50 19.73 -12.74 -12.35
CA VAL A 50 19.74 -13.53 -11.12
C VAL A 50 19.37 -14.98 -11.43
N ALA A 51 20.04 -15.91 -10.78
CA ALA A 51 19.77 -17.34 -10.95
C ALA A 51 18.51 -17.78 -10.18
N ASP A 52 18.24 -17.14 -9.06
CA ASP A 52 17.08 -17.35 -8.19
C ASP A 52 16.50 -15.97 -7.80
N GLU A 53 15.36 -15.61 -8.40
CA GLU A 53 14.68 -14.37 -8.14
C GLU A 53 14.21 -14.26 -6.68
N ALA A 54 13.74 -15.35 -6.10
CA ALA A 54 13.25 -15.35 -4.72
C ALA A 54 14.38 -15.07 -3.72
N SER A 55 15.57 -15.62 -3.95
CA SER A 55 16.76 -15.30 -3.13
C SER A 55 17.17 -13.85 -3.30
N ALA A 56 17.27 -13.37 -4.55
CA ALA A 56 17.65 -11.99 -4.84
C ALA A 56 16.67 -10.98 -4.21
N PHE A 57 15.37 -11.27 -4.23
CA PHE A 57 14.37 -10.42 -3.59
C PHE A 57 14.48 -10.42 -2.07
N ARG A 58 14.78 -11.56 -1.44
CA ARG A 58 15.04 -11.61 0.01
C ARG A 58 16.23 -10.71 0.39
N ASP A 59 17.35 -10.89 -0.31
CA ASP A 59 18.58 -10.13 -0.02
C ASP A 59 18.36 -8.62 -0.23
N LEU A 60 17.70 -8.23 -1.33
CA LEU A 60 17.35 -6.83 -1.60
C LEU A 60 16.37 -6.27 -0.56
N THR A 61 15.36 -7.03 -0.17
CA THR A 61 14.38 -6.61 0.83
C THR A 61 15.03 -6.43 2.19
N GLU A 62 15.97 -7.31 2.57
CA GLU A 62 16.72 -7.17 3.81
C GLU A 62 17.53 -5.86 3.83
N ARG A 63 18.26 -5.57 2.75
CA ARG A 63 19.02 -4.31 2.63
C ARG A 63 18.11 -3.08 2.58
N TYR A 64 17.02 -3.16 1.83
CA TYR A 64 16.02 -2.10 1.78
C TYR A 64 15.43 -1.83 3.18
N ALA A 65 15.02 -2.86 3.90
CA ALA A 65 14.51 -2.75 5.26
C ALA A 65 15.55 -2.20 6.25
N HIS A 66 16.84 -2.52 6.06
CA HIS A 66 17.94 -1.99 6.87
C HIS A 66 18.10 -0.46 6.71
N HIS A 67 18.01 0.04 5.46
CA HIS A 67 18.21 1.46 5.19
C HIS A 67 16.97 2.32 5.42
N LEU A 68 15.77 1.73 5.29
CA LEU A 68 14.51 2.46 5.27
C LEU A 68 14.24 3.30 6.53
N PRO A 69 14.50 2.82 7.78
CA PRO A 69 14.25 3.63 8.97
C PRO A 69 15.02 4.94 8.95
N TRP A 70 16.31 4.89 8.63
CA TRP A 70 17.14 6.09 8.55
C TRP A 70 16.67 7.05 7.45
N GLU A 71 16.27 6.53 6.28
CA GLU A 71 15.75 7.34 5.19
C GLU A 71 14.39 7.97 5.52
N MET A 72 13.54 7.29 6.31
CA MET A 72 12.28 7.84 6.80
C MET A 72 12.50 8.95 7.81
N GLU A 73 13.39 8.76 8.81
CA GLU A 73 13.73 9.75 9.83
C GLU A 73 14.34 11.03 9.23
N ASN A 74 15.08 10.89 8.12
CA ASN A 74 15.74 12.01 7.44
C ASN A 74 14.96 12.51 6.21
N SER A 75 13.65 12.24 6.15
CA SER A 75 12.78 12.70 5.06
C SER A 75 11.81 13.76 5.57
N ASP A 76 12.10 15.05 5.30
CA ASP A 76 11.21 16.16 5.61
C ASP A 76 9.86 16.11 4.87
N GLN A 77 9.73 15.23 3.89
CA GLN A 77 8.54 15.07 3.06
C GLN A 77 7.76 13.79 3.37
N ALA A 78 8.21 13.00 4.34
CA ALA A 78 7.43 11.86 4.81
C ALA A 78 6.24 12.35 5.64
N HIS A 79 5.03 12.03 5.22
CA HIS A 79 3.82 12.47 5.93
C HIS A 79 2.62 11.55 5.69
N LEU A 80 1.65 11.63 6.59
CA LEU A 80 0.35 11.02 6.41
C LEU A 80 -0.56 11.93 5.57
N MET A 81 -1.53 11.31 4.91
CA MET A 81 -2.58 12.06 4.24
C MET A 81 -3.43 12.78 5.30
N PRO A 82 -3.92 14.02 5.01
CA PRO A 82 -4.79 14.75 5.94
C PRO A 82 -6.01 13.93 6.35
N GLY A 83 -6.31 13.89 7.63
CA GLY A 83 -7.42 13.15 8.22
C GLY A 83 -7.19 11.65 8.42
N ALA A 84 -5.99 11.13 8.10
CA ALA A 84 -5.75 9.68 8.14
C ALA A 84 -5.80 9.11 9.57
N ILE A 85 -5.22 9.80 10.55
CA ILE A 85 -5.21 9.33 11.94
C ILE A 85 -6.63 9.39 12.51
N GLU A 86 -7.30 10.53 12.34
CA GLU A 86 -8.65 10.76 12.85
C GLU A 86 -9.66 9.76 12.27
N LEU A 87 -9.51 9.43 10.99
CA LEU A 87 -10.34 8.40 10.36
C LEU A 87 -10.02 7.00 10.91
N LEU A 88 -8.75 6.65 11.07
CA LEU A 88 -8.36 5.34 11.64
C LEU A 88 -8.85 5.18 13.06
N ASP A 89 -8.68 6.21 13.92
CA ASP A 89 -9.20 6.23 15.29
C ASP A 89 -10.72 6.04 15.32
N HIS A 90 -11.43 6.72 14.42
CA HIS A 90 -12.88 6.60 14.30
C HIS A 90 -13.31 5.20 13.88
N LEU A 91 -12.68 4.63 12.84
CA LEU A 91 -13.02 3.31 12.31
C LEU A 91 -12.66 2.17 13.28
N ALA A 92 -11.57 2.32 14.04
CA ALA A 92 -11.08 1.28 14.95
C ALA A 92 -12.04 0.96 16.10
N VAL A 93 -12.93 1.90 16.46
CA VAL A 93 -13.91 1.73 17.54
C VAL A 93 -15.31 1.37 17.05
N LEU A 94 -15.51 1.28 15.73
CA LEU A 94 -16.83 0.93 15.17
C LEU A 94 -17.05 -0.59 15.21
N ASP A 95 -18.19 -0.98 15.75
CA ASP A 95 -18.61 -2.37 15.72
C ASP A 95 -18.83 -2.84 14.27
N GLY A 96 -18.35 -4.03 13.96
CA GLY A 96 -18.49 -4.63 12.64
C GLY A 96 -17.52 -4.14 11.57
N VAL A 97 -16.62 -3.22 11.90
CA VAL A 97 -15.54 -2.75 11.02
C VAL A 97 -14.23 -3.46 11.40
N ALA A 98 -13.49 -3.89 10.40
CA ALA A 98 -12.14 -4.44 10.57
C ALA A 98 -11.18 -3.75 9.60
N LEU A 99 -10.03 -3.33 10.13
CA LEU A 99 -9.02 -2.62 9.36
C LEU A 99 -7.90 -3.58 8.94
N GLY A 100 -7.65 -3.66 7.64
CA GLY A 100 -6.56 -4.42 7.05
C GLY A 100 -5.68 -3.56 6.14
N LEU A 101 -4.41 -3.89 6.04
CA LEU A 101 -3.51 -3.20 5.13
C LEU A 101 -3.51 -3.88 3.76
N LEU A 102 -3.68 -3.09 2.69
CA LEU A 102 -3.51 -3.53 1.31
C LEU A 102 -2.39 -2.72 0.66
N THR A 103 -1.23 -3.33 0.37
CA THR A 103 -0.09 -2.59 -0.14
C THR A 103 0.78 -3.41 -1.08
N GLY A 104 1.32 -2.76 -2.12
CA GLY A 104 2.33 -3.35 -2.99
C GLY A 104 3.73 -3.47 -2.36
N ASN A 105 3.95 -2.91 -1.17
CA ASN A 105 5.25 -3.05 -0.50
C ASN A 105 5.45 -4.47 0.05
N PHE A 106 6.71 -4.89 0.19
CA PHE A 106 7.02 -6.05 1.02
C PHE A 106 6.54 -5.83 2.46
N GLU A 107 6.07 -6.86 3.15
CA GLU A 107 5.54 -6.72 4.50
C GLU A 107 6.53 -6.04 5.45
N ALA A 108 7.79 -6.49 5.46
CA ALA A 108 8.83 -5.92 6.33
C ALA A 108 8.97 -4.39 6.15
N THR A 109 8.98 -3.92 4.90
CA THR A 109 9.15 -2.48 4.60
C THR A 109 7.85 -1.69 4.82
N ALA A 110 6.68 -2.29 4.61
CA ALA A 110 5.40 -1.71 4.95
C ALA A 110 5.28 -1.47 6.46
N ARG A 111 5.65 -2.48 7.28
CA ARG A 111 5.63 -2.39 8.74
C ARG A 111 6.60 -1.33 9.28
N ILE A 112 7.77 -1.16 8.68
CA ILE A 112 8.71 -0.07 9.02
C ILE A 112 8.10 1.30 8.74
N LYS A 113 7.45 1.49 7.60
CA LYS A 113 6.79 2.75 7.25
C LYS A 113 5.64 3.08 8.20
N LEU A 114 4.83 2.08 8.56
CA LEU A 114 3.76 2.24 9.53
C LEU A 114 4.29 2.55 10.93
N ALA A 115 5.40 1.90 11.35
CA ALA A 115 6.02 2.15 12.65
C ALA A 115 6.51 3.60 12.80
N HIS A 116 7.01 4.20 11.70
CA HIS A 116 7.43 5.62 11.70
C HIS A 116 6.30 6.59 12.10
N PHE A 117 5.05 6.21 11.83
CA PHE A 117 3.86 6.98 12.15
C PHE A 117 3.00 6.35 13.26
N GLU A 118 3.51 5.33 13.95
CA GLU A 118 2.80 4.61 15.03
C GLU A 118 1.48 3.95 14.59
N LEU A 119 1.38 3.51 13.31
CA LEU A 119 0.13 3.01 12.73
C LEU A 119 0.01 1.47 12.68
N ASN A 120 1.00 0.71 13.14
CA ASN A 120 0.97 -0.75 13.02
C ASN A 120 -0.22 -1.40 13.71
N ASP A 121 -0.63 -0.87 14.86
CA ASP A 121 -1.69 -1.44 15.70
C ASP A 121 -3.08 -1.34 15.07
N PHE A 122 -3.28 -0.42 14.12
CA PHE A 122 -4.52 -0.32 13.35
C PHE A 122 -4.72 -1.47 12.36
N PHE A 123 -3.64 -2.15 11.95
CA PHE A 123 -3.66 -3.14 10.88
C PHE A 123 -3.14 -4.50 11.35
N PRO A 124 -3.96 -5.27 12.09
CA PRO A 124 -3.56 -6.58 12.63
C PRO A 124 -3.34 -7.63 11.52
N PHE A 125 -3.93 -7.42 10.36
CA PHE A 125 -3.74 -8.26 9.17
C PHE A 125 -3.57 -7.38 7.91
N GLY A 126 -3.26 -8.02 6.79
CA GLY A 126 -3.15 -7.32 5.51
C GLY A 126 -2.61 -8.21 4.40
N ALA A 127 -2.53 -7.68 3.18
CA ALA A 127 -1.87 -8.30 2.05
C ALA A 127 -0.80 -7.37 1.47
N PHE A 128 0.31 -7.95 1.09
CA PHE A 128 1.55 -7.26 0.79
C PHE A 128 2.12 -7.69 -0.57
N GLY A 129 2.98 -6.87 -1.16
CA GLY A 129 3.71 -7.26 -2.36
C GLY A 129 4.57 -8.52 -2.20
N SER A 130 4.95 -8.88 -0.97
CA SER A 130 5.60 -10.15 -0.66
C SER A 130 4.69 -11.38 -0.83
N ASP A 131 3.39 -11.21 -0.74
CA ASP A 131 2.44 -12.30 -0.94
C ASP A 131 2.21 -12.58 -2.42
N ASN A 132 2.07 -11.51 -3.20
CA ASN A 132 1.95 -11.61 -4.65
C ASN A 132 2.42 -10.30 -5.33
N GLY A 133 3.19 -10.44 -6.43
CA GLY A 133 3.61 -9.30 -7.25
C GLY A 133 2.47 -8.66 -8.05
N ASP A 134 1.36 -9.36 -8.25
CA ASP A 134 0.16 -8.87 -8.89
C ASP A 134 -0.78 -8.28 -7.83
N ARG A 135 -1.06 -6.97 -7.93
CA ARG A 135 -1.86 -6.25 -6.94
C ARG A 135 -3.31 -6.76 -6.85
N GLU A 136 -3.89 -7.22 -7.96
CA GLU A 136 -5.25 -7.76 -7.97
C GLU A 136 -5.38 -9.00 -7.06
N ARG A 137 -4.31 -9.78 -6.92
CA ARG A 137 -4.29 -10.96 -6.04
C ARG A 137 -4.24 -10.62 -4.55
N LEU A 138 -3.96 -9.37 -4.18
CA LEU A 138 -3.84 -8.98 -2.78
C LEU A 138 -5.20 -8.85 -2.09
N VAL A 139 -6.26 -8.46 -2.80
CA VAL A 139 -7.60 -8.31 -2.19
C VAL A 139 -8.11 -9.64 -1.61
N PRO A 140 -8.17 -10.77 -2.36
CA PRO A 140 -8.62 -12.04 -1.79
C PRO A 140 -7.71 -12.54 -0.65
N ILE A 141 -6.38 -12.32 -0.72
CA ILE A 141 -5.46 -12.69 0.36
C ILE A 141 -5.78 -11.88 1.62
N SER A 142 -6.07 -10.58 1.48
CA SER A 142 -6.44 -9.74 2.62
C SER A 142 -7.76 -10.19 3.26
N VAL A 143 -8.75 -10.58 2.46
CA VAL A 143 -10.04 -11.10 2.95
C VAL A 143 -9.84 -12.42 3.68
N GLU A 144 -9.07 -13.37 3.13
CA GLU A 144 -8.74 -14.65 3.80
C GLU A 144 -8.09 -14.41 5.19
N ARG A 145 -7.16 -13.46 5.28
CA ARG A 145 -6.51 -13.10 6.55
C ARG A 145 -7.46 -12.39 7.53
N ALA A 146 -8.38 -11.58 7.00
CA ALA A 146 -9.44 -10.97 7.81
C ALA A 146 -10.37 -12.05 8.39
N GLU A 147 -10.78 -13.05 7.60
CA GLU A 147 -11.60 -14.17 8.04
C GLU A 147 -10.90 -14.97 9.15
N ALA A 148 -9.62 -15.26 8.97
CA ALA A 148 -8.81 -15.95 9.98
C ALA A 148 -8.67 -15.12 11.27
N HIS A 149 -8.48 -13.81 11.16
CA HIS A 149 -8.35 -12.92 12.32
C HIS A 149 -9.66 -12.76 13.10
N LEU A 150 -10.78 -12.69 12.39
CA LEU A 150 -12.11 -12.47 12.96
C LEU A 150 -12.84 -13.78 13.30
N GLU A 151 -12.26 -14.92 12.96
CA GLU A 151 -12.84 -16.26 13.14
C GLU A 151 -14.25 -16.39 12.53
N ARG A 152 -14.49 -15.68 11.41
CA ARG A 152 -15.76 -15.72 10.68
C ARG A 152 -15.57 -15.57 9.18
N SER A 153 -16.49 -16.13 8.39
CA SER A 153 -16.50 -15.89 6.95
C SER A 153 -17.00 -14.49 6.63
N ILE A 154 -16.30 -13.84 5.69
CA ILE A 154 -16.63 -12.52 5.18
C ILE A 154 -16.98 -12.65 3.69
N GLY A 155 -16.12 -13.34 2.91
CA GLY A 155 -16.22 -13.42 1.45
C GLY A 155 -15.83 -12.11 0.76
N LEU A 156 -15.80 -12.16 -0.57
CA LEU A 156 -15.62 -11.00 -1.43
C LEU A 156 -16.97 -10.33 -1.72
N GLY A 157 -16.97 -9.06 -2.04
CA GLY A 157 -18.18 -8.31 -2.38
C GLY A 157 -18.15 -6.85 -1.91
N PRO A 158 -19.27 -6.11 -2.06
CA PRO A 158 -19.31 -4.66 -1.83
C PRO A 158 -19.11 -4.24 -0.36
N HIS A 159 -19.16 -5.17 0.59
CA HIS A 159 -18.82 -4.91 2.00
C HIS A 159 -17.32 -4.91 2.27
N VAL A 160 -16.50 -5.36 1.31
CA VAL A 160 -15.06 -5.15 1.32
C VAL A 160 -14.79 -3.79 0.70
N VAL A 161 -14.18 -2.89 1.44
CA VAL A 161 -13.87 -1.53 0.99
C VAL A 161 -12.37 -1.39 0.79
N VAL A 162 -11.96 -1.07 -0.43
CA VAL A 162 -10.57 -0.74 -0.75
C VAL A 162 -10.44 0.77 -0.89
N ILE A 163 -9.50 1.34 -0.14
CA ILE A 163 -9.23 2.78 -0.14
C ILE A 163 -7.84 2.98 -0.73
N GLY A 164 -7.73 3.83 -1.72
CA GLY A 164 -6.45 4.10 -2.34
C GLY A 164 -6.40 5.43 -3.10
N ASP A 165 -5.21 5.81 -3.53
CA ASP A 165 -4.93 7.09 -4.17
C ASP A 165 -4.47 6.95 -5.63
N THR A 166 -4.56 5.72 -6.18
CA THR A 166 -4.18 5.44 -7.58
C THR A 166 -5.28 4.69 -8.33
N PRO A 167 -5.34 4.80 -9.68
CA PRO A 167 -6.22 3.99 -10.51
C PRO A 167 -6.08 2.48 -10.26
N ARG A 168 -4.88 2.00 -9.95
CA ARG A 168 -4.64 0.58 -9.64
C ARG A 168 -5.29 0.11 -8.35
N ASP A 169 -5.49 1.00 -7.38
CA ASP A 169 -6.26 0.70 -6.16
C ASP A 169 -7.73 0.47 -6.51
N VAL A 170 -8.26 1.32 -7.37
CA VAL A 170 -9.63 1.19 -7.87
C VAL A 170 -9.79 -0.10 -8.67
N GLU A 171 -8.93 -0.34 -9.65
CA GLU A 171 -8.96 -1.53 -10.51
C GLU A 171 -8.93 -2.83 -9.67
N CYS A 172 -8.02 -2.93 -8.69
CA CYS A 172 -7.91 -4.13 -7.88
C CYS A 172 -9.13 -4.39 -6.99
N ALA A 173 -9.87 -3.35 -6.60
CA ALA A 173 -11.15 -3.51 -5.89
C ALA A 173 -12.25 -4.03 -6.84
N LEU A 174 -12.39 -3.40 -8.01
CA LEU A 174 -13.46 -3.69 -8.96
C LEU A 174 -13.43 -5.12 -9.48
N VAL A 175 -12.24 -5.68 -9.73
CA VAL A 175 -12.06 -7.08 -10.17
C VAL A 175 -12.69 -8.08 -9.20
N HIS A 176 -12.83 -7.70 -7.92
CA HIS A 176 -13.38 -8.55 -6.85
C HIS A 176 -14.75 -8.08 -6.34
N GLU A 177 -15.43 -7.21 -7.11
CA GLU A 177 -16.73 -6.63 -6.73
C GLU A 177 -16.70 -5.89 -5.37
N ALA A 178 -15.49 -5.48 -4.93
CA ALA A 178 -15.30 -4.70 -3.72
C ALA A 178 -15.62 -3.22 -3.96
N THR A 179 -16.03 -2.51 -2.91
CA THR A 179 -16.22 -1.06 -2.99
C THR A 179 -14.86 -0.36 -3.09
N ALA A 180 -14.69 0.45 -4.14
CA ALA A 180 -13.50 1.25 -4.37
C ALA A 180 -13.74 2.71 -3.95
N ILE A 181 -12.97 3.22 -3.00
CA ILE A 181 -12.97 4.63 -2.60
C ILE A 181 -11.62 5.24 -3.01
N GLY A 182 -11.66 6.17 -3.95
CA GLY A 182 -10.51 6.96 -4.35
C GLY A 182 -10.26 8.12 -3.37
N VAL A 183 -9.00 8.45 -3.11
CA VAL A 183 -8.61 9.63 -2.33
C VAL A 183 -7.68 10.50 -3.19
N ALA A 184 -8.20 11.61 -3.69
CA ALA A 184 -7.48 12.51 -4.62
C ALA A 184 -6.53 13.47 -3.87
N ALA A 185 -5.68 12.91 -3.03
CA ALA A 185 -4.77 13.65 -2.17
C ALA A 185 -3.28 13.40 -2.52
N SER A 186 -3.00 12.80 -3.67
CA SER A 186 -1.65 12.53 -4.16
C SER A 186 -1.45 13.04 -5.60
N ARG A 187 -0.90 12.22 -6.47
CA ARG A 187 -0.62 12.56 -7.86
C ARG A 187 -1.85 12.55 -8.77
N TYR A 188 -2.83 11.69 -8.46
CA TYR A 188 -4.02 11.49 -9.28
C TYR A 188 -5.15 12.42 -8.84
N SER A 189 -5.83 13.00 -9.83
CA SER A 189 -6.97 13.88 -9.62
C SER A 189 -8.25 13.09 -9.35
N THR A 190 -9.31 13.79 -8.94
CA THR A 190 -10.66 13.22 -8.86
C THR A 190 -11.08 12.59 -10.18
N ASP A 191 -10.88 13.30 -11.29
CA ASP A 191 -11.25 12.82 -12.62
C ASP A 191 -10.52 11.52 -13.01
N ASP A 192 -9.24 11.38 -12.64
CA ASP A 192 -8.46 10.16 -12.90
C ASP A 192 -9.02 8.96 -12.15
N LEU A 193 -9.41 9.14 -10.88
CA LEU A 193 -9.95 8.08 -10.04
C LEU A 193 -11.40 7.74 -10.40
N GLU A 194 -12.21 8.73 -10.79
CA GLU A 194 -13.55 8.51 -11.34
C GLU A 194 -13.49 7.78 -12.68
N ALA A 195 -12.57 8.17 -13.56
CA ALA A 195 -12.35 7.49 -14.85
C ALA A 195 -11.90 6.04 -14.67
N ALA A 196 -11.19 5.71 -13.59
CA ALA A 196 -10.83 4.34 -13.22
C ALA A 196 -12.03 3.53 -12.69
N GLY A 197 -13.18 4.17 -12.41
CA GLY A 197 -14.41 3.53 -11.95
C GLY A 197 -14.57 3.48 -10.42
N ALA A 198 -13.92 4.37 -9.67
CA ALA A 198 -14.14 4.47 -8.22
C ALA A 198 -15.63 4.70 -7.90
N HIS A 199 -16.15 4.00 -6.89
CA HIS A 199 -17.54 4.15 -6.44
C HIS A 199 -17.77 5.52 -5.76
N ALA A 200 -16.73 6.05 -5.13
CA ALA A 200 -16.68 7.40 -4.60
C ALA A 200 -15.23 7.93 -4.66
N VAL A 201 -15.08 9.24 -4.81
CA VAL A 201 -13.78 9.90 -4.72
C VAL A 201 -13.87 11.03 -3.69
N LEU A 202 -12.95 11.02 -2.74
CA LEU A 202 -12.84 12.01 -1.69
C LEU A 202 -11.58 12.88 -1.91
N PRO A 203 -11.64 14.19 -1.67
CA PRO A 203 -10.46 15.05 -1.81
C PRO A 203 -9.42 14.82 -0.70
N SER A 204 -9.84 14.36 0.47
CA SER A 204 -9.01 14.01 1.62
C SER A 204 -9.74 13.02 2.53
N LEU A 205 -9.11 12.57 3.62
CA LEU A 205 -9.72 11.73 4.64
C LEU A 205 -10.30 12.52 5.83
N GLU A 206 -10.33 13.86 5.74
CA GLU A 206 -10.78 14.74 6.83
C GLU A 206 -12.30 14.73 7.01
N ASP A 207 -13.07 14.50 5.94
CA ASP A 207 -14.55 14.43 6.02
C ASP A 207 -14.98 13.00 6.37
N ILE A 208 -14.90 12.67 7.66
CA ILE A 208 -15.32 11.35 8.18
C ILE A 208 -16.78 11.01 7.83
N PRO A 209 -17.77 11.90 7.98
CA PRO A 209 -19.14 11.62 7.54
C PRO A 209 -19.24 11.26 6.06
N ALA A 210 -18.55 11.97 5.18
CA ALA A 210 -18.54 11.65 3.75
C ALA A 210 -17.90 10.27 3.49
N PHE A 211 -16.80 9.94 4.20
CA PHE A 211 -16.19 8.63 4.11
C PHE A 211 -17.12 7.50 4.57
N ILE A 212 -17.76 7.64 5.74
CA ILE A 212 -18.69 6.65 6.30
C ILE A 212 -19.84 6.38 5.32
N ASN A 213 -20.40 7.44 4.73
CA ASN A 213 -21.43 7.31 3.70
C ASN A 213 -20.93 6.59 2.44
N ALA A 214 -19.75 6.96 1.93
CA ALA A 214 -19.14 6.33 0.76
C ALA A 214 -18.81 4.85 0.99
N ALA A 215 -18.38 4.49 2.20
CA ALA A 215 -18.09 3.12 2.60
C ALA A 215 -19.35 2.27 2.91
N GLY A 216 -20.54 2.89 2.92
CA GLY A 216 -21.79 2.20 3.25
C GLY A 216 -21.87 1.73 4.71
N ILE A 217 -21.07 2.34 5.60
CA ILE A 217 -21.08 2.02 7.03
C ILE A 217 -22.31 2.67 7.66
N GLN A 218 -23.17 1.84 8.24
CA GLN A 218 -24.38 2.33 8.94
C GLN A 218 -23.99 2.80 10.35
N SER A 219 -24.25 4.07 10.65
CA SER A 219 -24.20 4.57 12.02
C SER A 219 -25.42 4.04 12.77
N PHE A 220 -25.18 3.24 13.80
CA PHE A 220 -26.23 2.77 14.71
C PHE A 220 -26.44 3.75 15.86
#